data_9c790d02b4bdf4fe3594ca4e510a04d4
#
_entry.id   9c790d02b4bdf4fe3594ca4e510a04d4
#
_cell.length_a   1.000
_cell.length_b   1.000
_cell.length_c   1.000
_cell.angle_alpha   90.00
_cell.angle_beta   90.00
_cell.angle_gamma   90.00
#
_symmetry.space_group_name_H-M   'P 1'
#
loop_
_entity.id
_entity.type
_entity.pdbx_description
1 polymer ?
#
loop_
_entity_poly.entity_id
_entity_poly.type
_entity_poly.pdbx_seq_one_letter_code
_entity_poly.pdbx_strand_id
1 'polypeptide(L)'
;MKKEAKYWEKDSDDKVRCLLCHRECLISPSELGFCRARKNIDGDLYTIAYGEATAANPDPIEKKPLYHFHPGSRVFSLSTAGCNFECKHCQNWSLSQSSPEETRTQKIKPEEAVEMAKNADCQGIAYTYGEPVIWFEYCLDTAKLAQEEGLYNVFVTNGYMNLDAWKELGPYLDGINVDLKAFDDKFYREVCGVPSVKPVLETCKWAVENGIHLELTNLIIPGENDDPEKIREMCRWIADELDTTIPIHFSRFQPMYKMMDKSSTPVSTLEKAVEIAEEEGLEHIY
;
A
#
# COMPACT_ATOMS: atom_id res chain seq x y z
N MET A 1 -10.08 -10.74 -15.02
CA MET A 1 -11.54 -10.57 -15.27
C MET A 1 -11.88 -9.11 -15.11
N LYS A 2 -12.78 -8.52 -15.89
CA LYS A 2 -13.19 -7.12 -15.66
C LYS A 2 -14.43 -7.07 -14.76
N LYS A 3 -14.48 -6.04 -13.89
CA LYS A 3 -15.62 -5.73 -13.02
C LYS A 3 -15.85 -4.22 -13.08
N GLU A 4 -17.10 -3.77 -13.02
CA GLU A 4 -17.38 -2.33 -12.89
C GLU A 4 -16.67 -1.78 -11.66
N ALA A 5 -15.99 -0.67 -11.84
CA ALA A 5 -15.22 -0.04 -10.77
C ALA A 5 -16.15 0.71 -9.80
N LYS A 6 -15.75 0.79 -8.53
CA LYS A 6 -16.37 1.68 -7.55
C LYS A 6 -15.63 3.03 -7.53
N TYR A 7 -16.23 4.03 -6.90
CA TYR A 7 -15.61 5.35 -6.72
C TYR A 7 -15.19 6.02 -8.04
N TRP A 8 -16.17 6.33 -8.86
CA TRP A 8 -16.00 7.10 -10.09
C TRP A 8 -17.28 7.85 -10.46
N GLU A 9 -17.14 8.83 -11.33
CA GLU A 9 -18.23 9.60 -11.90
C GLU A 9 -18.02 9.85 -13.39
N LYS A 10 -19.11 10.10 -14.11
CA LYS A 10 -19.05 10.51 -15.52
C LYS A 10 -18.59 11.96 -15.62
N ASP A 11 -17.78 12.24 -16.64
CA ASP A 11 -17.35 13.56 -17.03
C ASP A 11 -17.80 13.84 -18.49
N SER A 12 -17.47 14.99 -19.05
CA SER A 12 -17.80 15.36 -20.45
C SER A 12 -17.09 14.46 -21.46
N ASP A 13 -17.66 14.32 -22.65
CA ASP A 13 -17.07 13.60 -23.79
C ASP A 13 -16.74 12.13 -23.49
N ASP A 14 -17.65 11.41 -22.83
CA ASP A 14 -17.51 10.03 -22.41
C ASP A 14 -16.24 9.75 -21.55
N LYS A 15 -15.66 10.79 -20.98
CA LYS A 15 -14.60 10.66 -19.96
C LYS A 15 -15.20 10.25 -18.63
N VAL A 16 -14.37 9.63 -17.81
CA VAL A 16 -14.72 9.25 -16.44
C VAL A 16 -13.66 9.79 -15.48
N ARG A 17 -14.11 10.24 -14.30
CA ARG A 17 -13.23 10.64 -13.21
C ARG A 17 -13.19 9.53 -12.17
N CYS A 18 -12.01 8.98 -11.96
CA CYS A 18 -11.79 7.97 -10.91
C CYS A 18 -11.56 8.66 -9.57
N LEU A 19 -12.35 8.32 -8.56
CA LEU A 19 -12.32 8.89 -7.20
C LEU A 19 -11.81 7.91 -6.15
N LEU A 20 -11.19 6.79 -6.54
CA LEU A 20 -10.70 5.80 -5.58
C LEU A 20 -9.50 6.30 -4.77
N CYS A 21 -8.62 7.05 -5.38
CA CYS A 21 -7.43 7.59 -4.73
C CYS A 21 -7.23 9.07 -5.08
N HIS A 22 -6.39 9.76 -4.31
CA HIS A 22 -6.15 11.20 -4.45
C HIS A 22 -5.45 11.63 -5.76
N ARG A 23 -5.28 10.71 -6.74
CA ARG A 23 -4.89 11.11 -8.10
C ARG A 23 -6.06 11.66 -8.91
N GLU A 24 -7.27 11.24 -8.61
CA GLU A 24 -8.51 11.70 -9.26
C GLU A 24 -8.40 11.73 -10.80
N CYS A 25 -7.90 10.62 -11.37
CA CYS A 25 -7.59 10.54 -12.79
C CYS A 25 -8.82 10.83 -13.65
N LEU A 26 -8.71 11.79 -14.57
CA LEU A 26 -9.64 11.95 -15.67
C LEU A 26 -9.21 11.04 -16.83
N ILE A 27 -10.04 10.04 -17.15
CA ILE A 27 -9.69 8.94 -18.05
C ILE A 27 -10.55 9.03 -19.31
N SER A 28 -9.91 9.21 -20.47
CA SER A 28 -10.60 9.27 -21.77
C SER A 28 -11.11 7.88 -22.20
N PRO A 29 -12.09 7.79 -23.12
CA PRO A 29 -12.56 6.52 -23.64
C PRO A 29 -11.41 5.61 -24.13
N SER A 30 -11.46 4.33 -23.79
CA SER A 30 -10.47 3.30 -24.08
C SER A 30 -9.12 3.43 -23.35
N GLU A 31 -8.87 4.51 -22.59
CA GLU A 31 -7.62 4.75 -21.87
C GLU A 31 -7.63 4.13 -20.48
N LEU A 32 -6.41 3.95 -19.96
CA LEU A 32 -6.15 3.51 -18.58
C LEU A 32 -5.94 4.70 -17.64
N GLY A 33 -6.39 4.56 -16.41
CA GLY A 33 -5.94 5.44 -15.33
C GLY A 33 -4.44 5.28 -15.05
N PHE A 34 -3.86 6.24 -14.32
CA PHE A 34 -2.41 6.23 -14.00
C PHE A 34 -1.93 4.89 -13.40
N CYS A 35 -2.75 4.26 -12.57
CA CYS A 35 -2.44 2.97 -11.93
C CYS A 35 -2.38 1.77 -12.89
N ARG A 36 -2.77 1.92 -14.15
CA ARG A 36 -2.81 0.88 -15.19
C ARG A 36 -3.76 -0.30 -14.91
N ALA A 37 -4.60 -0.18 -13.89
CA ALA A 37 -5.54 -1.23 -13.45
C ALA A 37 -7.01 -0.87 -13.64
N ARG A 38 -7.30 0.41 -13.95
CA ARG A 38 -8.65 0.94 -14.19
C ARG A 38 -8.74 1.51 -15.60
N LYS A 39 -9.78 1.14 -16.34
CA LYS A 39 -9.95 1.45 -17.76
C LYS A 39 -11.34 2.04 -18.02
N ASN A 40 -11.41 3.13 -18.76
CA ASN A 40 -12.67 3.63 -19.29
C ASN A 40 -13.06 2.76 -20.50
N ILE A 41 -14.21 2.12 -20.41
CA ILE A 41 -14.78 1.32 -21.49
C ILE A 41 -16.14 1.89 -21.82
N ASP A 42 -16.25 2.54 -22.97
CA ASP A 42 -17.49 3.13 -23.51
C ASP A 42 -18.19 4.10 -22.53
N GLY A 43 -17.42 4.92 -21.79
CA GLY A 43 -17.93 5.92 -20.85
C GLY A 43 -18.26 5.39 -19.45
N ASP A 44 -17.88 4.13 -19.13
CA ASP A 44 -18.00 3.54 -17.80
C ASP A 44 -16.63 3.06 -17.33
N LEU A 45 -16.34 3.19 -16.02
CA LEU A 45 -15.05 2.78 -15.47
C LEU A 45 -15.08 1.31 -15.01
N TYR A 46 -14.09 0.55 -15.44
CA TYR A 46 -13.91 -0.85 -15.04
C TYR A 46 -12.53 -1.06 -14.41
N THR A 47 -12.47 -1.92 -13.38
CA THR A 47 -11.20 -2.54 -12.99
C THR A 47 -10.92 -3.73 -13.91
N ILE A 48 -9.73 -3.74 -14.51
CA ILE A 48 -9.22 -4.86 -15.33
C ILE A 48 -8.34 -5.80 -14.51
N ALA A 49 -8.04 -5.42 -13.26
CA ALA A 49 -7.23 -6.20 -12.32
C ALA A 49 -8.04 -7.25 -11.54
N TYR A 50 -9.37 -7.21 -11.57
CA TYR A 50 -10.21 -8.08 -10.75
C TYR A 50 -9.91 -9.55 -10.97
N GLY A 51 -9.42 -10.23 -9.92
CA GLY A 51 -9.03 -11.63 -9.96
C GLY A 51 -7.77 -11.94 -10.79
N GLU A 52 -7.03 -10.92 -11.25
CA GLU A 52 -5.77 -11.10 -12.00
C GLU A 52 -4.60 -11.02 -11.00
N ALA A 53 -4.26 -12.16 -10.39
CA ALA A 53 -3.20 -12.24 -9.40
C ALA A 53 -1.83 -12.46 -10.04
N THR A 54 -0.82 -11.68 -9.62
CA THR A 54 0.58 -11.84 -10.02
C THR A 54 1.39 -12.65 -9.01
N ALA A 55 0.90 -12.72 -7.76
CA ALA A 55 1.42 -13.58 -6.71
C ALA A 55 0.28 -14.11 -5.85
N ALA A 56 0.42 -15.37 -5.38
CA ALA A 56 -0.50 -16.04 -4.48
C ALA A 56 0.31 -17.11 -3.71
N ASN A 57 0.86 -16.72 -2.53
CA ASN A 57 1.79 -17.56 -1.78
C ASN A 57 1.63 -17.36 -0.27
N PRO A 58 1.83 -18.42 0.55
CA PRO A 58 1.93 -18.27 2.00
C PRO A 58 3.27 -17.64 2.40
N ASP A 59 3.21 -16.70 3.34
CA ASP A 59 4.37 -16.00 3.92
C ASP A 59 4.21 -15.86 5.44
N PRO A 60 5.28 -15.67 6.22
CA PRO A 60 5.17 -15.20 7.60
C PRO A 60 4.64 -13.75 7.64
N ILE A 61 3.88 -13.44 8.69
CA ILE A 61 3.30 -12.10 8.88
C ILE A 61 4.38 -11.01 8.97
N GLU A 62 5.51 -11.33 9.56
CA GLU A 62 6.64 -10.40 9.73
C GLU A 62 7.23 -9.94 8.39
N LYS A 63 7.04 -10.71 7.31
CA LYS A 63 7.42 -10.27 5.95
C LYS A 63 6.52 -9.12 5.43
N LYS A 64 5.45 -8.80 6.15
CA LYS A 64 4.53 -7.68 5.85
C LYS A 64 4.84 -6.43 6.67
N PRO A 65 6.03 -6.31 7.23
CA PRO A 65 6.45 -5.61 8.44
C PRO A 65 5.30 -5.32 9.42
N LEU A 66 4.71 -6.43 9.90
CA LEU A 66 3.69 -6.47 10.95
C LEU A 66 4.23 -7.36 12.06
N TYR A 67 4.99 -6.76 13.00
CA TYR A 67 5.69 -7.47 14.07
C TYR A 67 4.86 -7.58 15.35
N HIS A 68 3.94 -6.64 15.54
CA HIS A 68 3.04 -6.58 16.68
C HIS A 68 1.63 -7.13 16.38
N PHE A 69 1.38 -7.55 15.14
CA PHE A 69 0.12 -8.12 14.71
C PHE A 69 0.24 -9.63 14.48
N HIS A 70 -0.38 -10.45 15.36
CA HIS A 70 -0.36 -11.92 15.29
C HIS A 70 1.03 -12.52 15.02
N PRO A 71 2.08 -12.20 15.82
CA PRO A 71 3.45 -12.62 15.56
C PRO A 71 3.56 -14.15 15.46
N GLY A 72 4.35 -14.61 14.49
CA GLY A 72 4.54 -16.04 14.19
C GLY A 72 3.44 -16.65 13.32
N SER A 73 2.39 -15.90 12.95
CA SER A 73 1.33 -16.39 12.08
C SER A 73 1.74 -16.40 10.60
N ARG A 74 1.01 -17.17 9.80
CA ARG A 74 1.16 -17.22 8.33
C ARG A 74 0.01 -16.53 7.66
N VAL A 75 0.31 -15.76 6.62
CA VAL A 75 -0.67 -15.08 5.76
C VAL A 75 -0.57 -15.56 4.33
N PHE A 76 -1.70 -15.65 3.66
CA PHE A 76 -1.73 -15.89 2.23
C PHE A 76 -1.59 -14.56 1.48
N SER A 77 -0.44 -14.35 0.87
CA SER A 77 -0.09 -13.09 0.20
C SER A 77 -0.61 -13.05 -1.21
N LEU A 78 -1.39 -12.03 -1.52
CA LEU A 78 -1.97 -11.76 -2.83
C LEU A 78 -1.45 -10.45 -3.40
N SER A 79 -1.21 -10.42 -4.71
CA SER A 79 -0.75 -9.24 -5.44
C SER A 79 -1.38 -9.15 -6.82
N THR A 80 -1.48 -7.94 -7.36
CA THR A 80 -1.79 -7.68 -8.78
C THR A 80 -0.78 -6.70 -9.39
N ALA A 81 -0.85 -6.49 -10.71
CA ALA A 81 -0.03 -5.51 -11.42
C ALA A 81 -0.64 -4.11 -11.35
N GLY A 82 0.23 -3.09 -11.32
CA GLY A 82 -0.13 -1.69 -11.26
C GLY A 82 0.13 -1.05 -9.90
N CYS A 83 0.16 0.28 -9.88
CA CYS A 83 0.31 1.11 -8.67
C CYS A 83 -0.15 2.53 -8.97
N ASN A 84 -0.72 3.20 -7.98
CA ASN A 84 -1.05 4.62 -8.07
C ASN A 84 0.16 5.55 -7.82
N PHE A 85 1.35 5.00 -7.51
CA PHE A 85 2.63 5.71 -7.45
C PHE A 85 3.58 5.28 -8.58
N GLU A 86 4.64 6.06 -8.83
CA GLU A 86 5.74 5.73 -9.72
C GLU A 86 7.12 5.91 -9.06
N CYS A 87 7.24 5.39 -7.83
CA CYS A 87 8.43 5.54 -7.02
C CYS A 87 9.70 5.13 -7.75
N LYS A 88 10.69 6.04 -7.82
CA LYS A 88 11.98 5.80 -8.51
C LYS A 88 12.80 4.67 -7.88
N HIS A 89 12.56 4.38 -6.59
CA HIS A 89 13.22 3.35 -5.78
C HIS A 89 12.46 2.03 -5.71
N CYS A 90 11.40 1.83 -6.50
CA CYS A 90 10.50 0.70 -6.34
C CYS A 90 11.21 -0.64 -6.56
N GLN A 91 11.21 -1.52 -5.55
CA GLN A 91 11.77 -2.87 -5.66
C GLN A 91 10.92 -3.75 -6.60
N ASN A 92 9.62 -3.54 -6.61
CA ASN A 92 8.66 -4.27 -7.43
C ASN A 92 8.27 -3.49 -8.70
N TRP A 93 9.21 -2.69 -9.27
CA TRP A 93 8.90 -1.78 -10.39
C TRP A 93 8.36 -2.52 -11.63
N SER A 94 8.85 -3.72 -11.92
CA SER A 94 8.38 -4.52 -13.05
C SER A 94 6.90 -4.92 -12.91
N LEU A 95 6.41 -5.00 -11.68
CA LEU A 95 5.03 -5.28 -11.35
C LEU A 95 4.20 -3.99 -11.25
N SER A 96 4.69 -3.02 -10.47
CA SER A 96 3.97 -1.79 -10.16
C SER A 96 3.82 -0.85 -11.35
N GLN A 97 4.72 -0.94 -12.36
CA GLN A 97 4.71 -0.10 -13.54
C GLN A 97 4.15 -0.81 -14.79
N SER A 98 3.45 -1.93 -14.61
CA SER A 98 2.82 -2.72 -15.67
C SER A 98 1.31 -2.80 -15.47
N SER A 99 0.59 -3.07 -16.56
CA SER A 99 -0.84 -3.39 -16.51
C SER A 99 -1.06 -4.89 -16.28
N PRO A 100 -2.19 -5.31 -15.68
CA PRO A 100 -2.61 -6.72 -15.68
C PRO A 100 -2.71 -7.35 -17.08
N GLU A 101 -2.98 -6.54 -18.13
CA GLU A 101 -3.01 -7.01 -19.53
C GLU A 101 -1.61 -7.29 -20.11
N GLU A 102 -0.55 -6.69 -19.52
CA GLU A 102 0.84 -6.82 -19.98
C GLU A 102 1.66 -7.78 -19.11
N THR A 103 1.11 -8.23 -17.99
CA THR A 103 1.80 -9.06 -17.00
C THR A 103 1.21 -10.46 -16.96
N ARG A 104 2.07 -11.46 -16.74
CA ARG A 104 1.58 -12.82 -16.50
C ARG A 104 0.83 -12.87 -15.18
N THR A 105 -0.48 -13.14 -15.26
CA THR A 105 -1.36 -13.29 -14.11
C THR A 105 -1.93 -14.70 -14.02
N GLN A 106 -2.33 -15.09 -12.82
CA GLN A 106 -3.19 -16.23 -12.55
C GLN A 106 -4.59 -15.71 -12.22
N LYS A 107 -5.62 -16.28 -12.84
CA LYS A 107 -7.01 -15.94 -12.51
C LYS A 107 -7.40 -16.65 -11.22
N ILE A 108 -7.68 -15.88 -10.17
CA ILE A 108 -8.08 -16.37 -8.85
C ILE A 108 -9.34 -15.59 -8.45
N LYS A 109 -10.45 -16.27 -8.26
CA LYS A 109 -11.66 -15.64 -7.70
C LYS A 109 -11.50 -15.41 -6.20
N PRO A 110 -12.28 -14.48 -5.59
CA PRO A 110 -12.24 -14.27 -4.15
C PRO A 110 -12.43 -15.55 -3.33
N GLU A 111 -13.39 -16.41 -3.70
CA GLU A 111 -13.66 -17.68 -3.02
C GLU A 111 -12.46 -18.64 -3.12
N GLU A 112 -11.83 -18.70 -4.29
CA GLU A 112 -10.65 -19.52 -4.53
C GLU A 112 -9.45 -19.04 -3.70
N ALA A 113 -9.28 -17.71 -3.54
CA ALA A 113 -8.21 -17.13 -2.72
C ALA A 113 -8.37 -17.51 -1.24
N VAL A 114 -9.59 -17.44 -0.71
CA VAL A 114 -9.91 -17.85 0.67
C VAL A 114 -9.65 -19.35 0.87
N GLU A 115 -10.10 -20.18 -0.07
CA GLU A 115 -9.87 -21.64 -0.02
C GLU A 115 -8.36 -21.96 -0.08
N MET A 116 -7.60 -21.29 -0.96
CA MET A 116 -6.14 -21.44 -1.03
C MET A 116 -5.45 -21.04 0.28
N ALA A 117 -5.88 -19.96 0.92
CA ALA A 117 -5.36 -19.54 2.22
C ALA A 117 -5.59 -20.60 3.31
N LYS A 118 -6.80 -21.15 3.40
CA LYS A 118 -7.15 -22.22 4.34
C LYS A 118 -6.35 -23.50 4.08
N ASN A 119 -6.23 -23.91 2.80
CA ASN A 119 -5.47 -25.10 2.41
C ASN A 119 -3.97 -24.97 2.66
N ALA A 120 -3.46 -23.73 2.76
CA ALA A 120 -2.05 -23.43 3.11
C ALA A 120 -1.83 -23.22 4.62
N ASP A 121 -2.83 -23.51 5.48
CA ASP A 121 -2.82 -23.28 6.92
C ASP A 121 -2.45 -21.83 7.30
N CYS A 122 -2.93 -20.86 6.49
CA CYS A 122 -2.78 -19.45 6.80
C CYS A 122 -3.90 -18.95 7.73
N GLN A 123 -3.55 -18.05 8.66
CA GLN A 123 -4.50 -17.45 9.59
C GLN A 123 -5.12 -16.16 9.04
N GLY A 124 -4.62 -15.68 7.91
CA GLY A 124 -5.12 -14.46 7.29
C GLY A 124 -4.71 -14.31 5.83
N ILE A 125 -5.20 -13.23 5.20
CA ILE A 125 -4.85 -12.82 3.84
C ILE A 125 -4.12 -11.48 3.90
N ALA A 126 -2.99 -11.38 3.19
CA ALA A 126 -2.25 -10.14 3.03
C ALA A 126 -2.31 -9.66 1.57
N TYR A 127 -2.82 -8.47 1.36
CA TYR A 127 -2.81 -7.77 0.08
C TYR A 127 -1.54 -6.92 0.01
N THR A 128 -0.57 -7.30 -0.85
CA THR A 128 0.83 -6.84 -0.72
C THR A 128 1.60 -6.91 -2.04
N TYR A 129 2.92 -6.63 -2.02
CA TYR A 129 3.89 -6.61 -3.14
C TYR A 129 3.63 -5.55 -4.21
N GLY A 130 2.42 -5.51 -4.79
CA GLY A 130 1.87 -4.40 -5.56
C GLY A 130 1.15 -3.42 -4.62
N GLU A 131 0.32 -2.55 -5.18
CA GLU A 131 -0.48 -1.62 -4.39
C GLU A 131 -1.93 -2.12 -4.27
N PRO A 132 -2.39 -2.53 -3.08
CA PRO A 132 -3.75 -3.06 -2.92
C PRO A 132 -4.86 -2.04 -3.16
N VAL A 133 -4.61 -0.75 -2.99
CA VAL A 133 -5.58 0.33 -3.29
C VAL A 133 -6.13 0.19 -4.70
N ILE A 134 -5.28 -0.08 -5.70
CA ILE A 134 -5.74 -0.14 -7.10
C ILE A 134 -6.55 -1.41 -7.41
N TRP A 135 -6.56 -2.36 -6.50
CA TRP A 135 -7.26 -3.65 -6.58
C TRP A 135 -8.50 -3.71 -5.68
N PHE A 136 -9.01 -2.56 -5.30
CA PHE A 136 -10.01 -2.31 -4.26
C PHE A 136 -11.18 -3.29 -4.29
N GLU A 137 -11.84 -3.46 -5.45
CA GLU A 137 -13.04 -4.28 -5.59
C GLU A 137 -12.77 -5.77 -5.29
N TYR A 138 -11.61 -6.26 -5.70
CA TYR A 138 -11.19 -7.63 -5.41
C TYR A 138 -10.81 -7.81 -3.94
N CYS A 139 -10.06 -6.85 -3.40
CA CYS A 139 -9.68 -6.86 -1.98
C CYS A 139 -10.92 -6.83 -1.09
N LEU A 140 -11.90 -5.97 -1.40
CA LEU A 140 -13.13 -5.84 -0.64
C LEU A 140 -13.95 -7.15 -0.66
N ASP A 141 -14.15 -7.76 -1.84
CA ASP A 141 -14.91 -9.00 -1.95
C ASP A 141 -14.20 -10.16 -1.24
N THR A 142 -12.87 -10.25 -1.42
CA THR A 142 -12.07 -11.29 -0.77
C THR A 142 -12.03 -11.12 0.75
N ALA A 143 -11.89 -9.86 1.24
CA ALA A 143 -11.83 -9.58 2.67
C ALA A 143 -13.14 -9.93 3.39
N LYS A 144 -14.29 -9.68 2.76
CA LYS A 144 -15.59 -10.08 3.29
C LYS A 144 -15.66 -11.61 3.49
N LEU A 145 -15.33 -12.36 2.46
CA LEU A 145 -15.34 -13.83 2.51
C LEU A 145 -14.30 -14.38 3.51
N ALA A 146 -13.12 -13.77 3.56
CA ALA A 146 -12.09 -14.16 4.50
C ALA A 146 -12.55 -13.99 5.95
N GLN A 147 -13.19 -12.85 6.28
CA GLN A 147 -13.75 -12.59 7.60
C GLN A 147 -14.85 -13.59 7.98
N GLU A 148 -15.75 -13.93 7.03
CA GLU A 148 -16.79 -14.96 7.23
C GLU A 148 -16.20 -16.33 7.57
N GLU A 149 -15.01 -16.62 7.04
CA GLU A 149 -14.26 -17.87 7.28
C GLU A 149 -13.28 -17.79 8.46
N GLY A 150 -13.29 -16.68 9.22
CA GLY A 150 -12.45 -16.48 10.41
C GLY A 150 -10.99 -16.17 10.10
N LEU A 151 -10.66 -15.74 8.88
CA LEU A 151 -9.33 -15.28 8.50
C LEU A 151 -9.25 -13.76 8.67
N TYR A 152 -8.13 -13.26 9.23
CA TYR A 152 -7.88 -11.83 9.29
C TYR A 152 -7.36 -11.28 7.94
N ASN A 153 -7.53 -9.98 7.72
CA ASN A 153 -7.11 -9.28 6.51
C ASN A 153 -6.13 -8.17 6.83
N VAL A 154 -5.01 -8.13 6.11
CA VAL A 154 -4.00 -7.07 6.27
C VAL A 154 -3.57 -6.46 4.94
N PHE A 155 -3.30 -5.16 4.95
CA PHE A 155 -2.77 -4.42 3.81
C PHE A 155 -1.31 -4.02 4.04
N VAL A 156 -0.50 -4.11 2.98
CA VAL A 156 0.79 -3.42 2.87
C VAL A 156 0.67 -2.42 1.74
N THR A 157 0.65 -1.14 2.05
CA THR A 157 0.18 -0.10 1.13
C THR A 157 0.94 1.22 1.26
N ASN A 158 0.89 2.03 0.21
CA ASN A 158 1.34 3.42 0.26
C ASN A 158 0.32 4.37 0.93
N GLY A 159 -0.85 3.89 1.33
CA GLY A 159 -1.87 4.64 2.05
C GLY A 159 -2.59 5.74 1.25
N TYR A 160 -2.41 5.83 -0.06
CA TYR A 160 -2.91 6.96 -0.88
C TYR A 160 -4.30 6.70 -1.46
N MET A 161 -5.24 6.24 -0.62
CA MET A 161 -6.65 5.98 -0.97
C MET A 161 -7.56 7.03 -0.35
N ASN A 162 -8.66 7.39 -1.02
CA ASN A 162 -9.65 8.32 -0.48
C ASN A 162 -10.37 7.72 0.74
N LEU A 163 -10.69 8.57 1.72
CA LEU A 163 -11.26 8.13 3.01
C LEU A 163 -12.58 7.38 2.87
N ASP A 164 -13.43 7.71 1.90
CA ASP A 164 -14.69 6.99 1.72
C ASP A 164 -14.48 5.53 1.28
N ALA A 165 -13.43 5.25 0.51
CA ALA A 165 -13.05 3.89 0.18
C ALA A 165 -12.47 3.15 1.41
N TRP A 166 -11.68 3.83 2.24
CA TRP A 166 -11.20 3.28 3.51
C TRP A 166 -12.36 2.93 4.45
N LYS A 167 -13.38 3.80 4.56
CA LYS A 167 -14.57 3.54 5.39
C LYS A 167 -15.36 2.31 4.94
N GLU A 168 -15.42 2.04 3.62
CA GLU A 168 -16.10 0.83 3.12
C GLU A 168 -15.29 -0.44 3.37
N LEU A 169 -13.97 -0.38 3.24
CA LEU A 169 -13.07 -1.51 3.45
C LEU A 169 -12.82 -1.81 4.93
N GLY A 170 -12.72 -0.77 5.76
CA GLY A 170 -12.30 -0.83 7.15
C GLY A 170 -12.98 -1.89 8.01
N PRO A 171 -14.31 -2.11 7.92
CA PRO A 171 -14.98 -3.17 8.67
C PRO A 171 -14.46 -4.59 8.42
N TYR A 172 -13.68 -4.78 7.37
CA TYR A 172 -13.11 -6.07 6.94
C TYR A 172 -11.57 -6.10 7.02
N LEU A 173 -10.94 -5.03 7.55
CA LEU A 173 -9.50 -4.89 7.64
C LEU A 173 -9.05 -4.90 9.09
N ASP A 174 -8.15 -5.81 9.46
CA ASP A 174 -7.68 -6.00 10.84
C ASP A 174 -6.35 -5.30 11.10
N GLY A 175 -5.49 -5.20 10.08
CA GLY A 175 -4.18 -4.56 10.20
C GLY A 175 -3.69 -3.94 8.91
N ILE A 176 -2.82 -2.94 9.04
CA ILE A 176 -2.24 -2.22 7.91
C ILE A 176 -0.77 -1.88 8.22
N ASN A 177 0.12 -2.18 7.27
CA ASN A 177 1.42 -1.54 7.23
C ASN A 177 1.41 -0.44 6.18
N VAL A 178 1.70 0.79 6.58
CA VAL A 178 1.74 1.94 5.69
C VAL A 178 3.19 2.34 5.43
N ASP A 179 3.55 2.37 4.14
CA ASP A 179 4.81 2.95 3.68
C ASP A 179 4.80 4.48 3.83
N LEU A 180 5.16 4.99 5.01
CA LEU A 180 5.41 6.43 5.23
C LEU A 180 6.81 6.77 4.70
N LYS A 181 6.88 7.07 3.39
CA LYS A 181 8.13 7.10 2.64
C LYS A 181 9.03 8.30 2.97
N ALA A 182 8.45 9.42 3.40
CA ALA A 182 9.14 10.60 3.89
C ALA A 182 8.15 11.53 4.57
N PHE A 183 8.64 12.48 5.34
CA PHE A 183 7.85 13.57 5.93
C PHE A 183 8.10 14.88 5.18
N ASP A 184 8.01 14.82 3.84
CA ASP A 184 8.30 15.93 2.93
C ASP A 184 7.55 15.78 1.59
N ASP A 185 6.76 16.79 1.23
CA ASP A 185 6.04 16.85 -0.04
C ASP A 185 6.98 16.89 -1.27
N LYS A 186 8.19 17.42 -1.11
CA LYS A 186 9.19 17.42 -2.20
C LYS A 186 9.56 15.99 -2.58
N PHE A 187 9.85 15.13 -1.58
CA PHE A 187 10.13 13.72 -1.82
C PHE A 187 8.96 13.01 -2.51
N TYR A 188 7.72 13.26 -2.05
CA TYR A 188 6.53 12.67 -2.65
C TYR A 188 6.34 13.10 -4.11
N ARG A 189 6.61 14.37 -4.44
CA ARG A 189 6.55 14.85 -5.84
C ARG A 189 7.65 14.29 -6.72
N GLU A 190 8.90 14.38 -6.26
CA GLU A 190 10.07 14.13 -7.09
C GLU A 190 10.44 12.65 -7.17
N VAL A 191 10.18 11.88 -6.10
CA VAL A 191 10.58 10.47 -5.98
C VAL A 191 9.40 9.52 -6.14
N CYS A 192 8.22 9.86 -5.57
CA CYS A 192 7.03 8.99 -5.60
C CYS A 192 6.03 9.35 -6.71
N GLY A 193 6.13 10.56 -7.28
CA GLY A 193 5.26 11.01 -8.37
C GLY A 193 3.84 11.40 -7.95
N VAL A 194 3.66 11.85 -6.70
CA VAL A 194 2.38 12.39 -6.17
C VAL A 194 2.61 13.69 -5.42
N PRO A 195 1.61 14.61 -5.35
CA PRO A 195 1.82 15.98 -4.90
C PRO A 195 2.19 16.14 -3.42
N SER A 196 1.72 15.25 -2.53
CA SER A 196 1.83 15.48 -1.10
C SER A 196 1.78 14.18 -0.28
N VAL A 197 2.39 14.19 0.90
CA VAL A 197 2.30 13.16 1.93
C VAL A 197 0.96 13.18 2.66
N LYS A 198 0.25 14.31 2.66
CA LYS A 198 -0.95 14.52 3.47
C LYS A 198 -1.99 13.39 3.43
N PRO A 199 -2.38 12.84 2.25
CA PRO A 199 -3.33 11.73 2.21
C PRO A 199 -2.84 10.45 2.94
N VAL A 200 -1.53 10.22 2.95
CA VAL A 200 -0.94 9.09 3.69
C VAL A 200 -1.07 9.30 5.19
N LEU A 201 -0.80 10.52 5.67
CA LEU A 201 -0.97 10.89 7.08
C LEU A 201 -2.45 10.78 7.52
N GLU A 202 -3.38 11.21 6.67
CA GLU A 202 -4.82 11.07 6.91
C GLU A 202 -5.25 9.60 7.01
N THR A 203 -4.67 8.72 6.17
CA THR A 203 -4.90 7.26 6.25
C THR A 203 -4.39 6.67 7.56
N CYS A 204 -3.19 7.08 8.02
CA CYS A 204 -2.65 6.61 9.30
C CYS A 204 -3.56 7.02 10.49
N LYS A 205 -3.97 8.29 10.54
CA LYS A 205 -4.91 8.77 11.56
C LYS A 205 -6.23 8.00 11.52
N TRP A 206 -6.80 7.86 10.33
CA TRP A 206 -8.04 7.11 10.13
C TRP A 206 -7.92 5.66 10.65
N ALA A 207 -6.81 4.98 10.37
CA ALA A 207 -6.60 3.61 10.83
C ALA A 207 -6.62 3.51 12.36
N VAL A 208 -5.89 4.39 13.05
CA VAL A 208 -5.85 4.44 14.53
C VAL A 208 -7.23 4.77 15.10
N GLU A 209 -7.91 5.80 14.58
CA GLU A 209 -9.24 6.22 15.03
C GLU A 209 -10.31 5.13 14.86
N ASN A 210 -10.14 4.21 13.91
CA ASN A 210 -11.06 3.11 13.64
C ASN A 210 -10.63 1.76 14.23
N GLY A 211 -9.56 1.74 15.06
CA GLY A 211 -9.11 0.55 15.77
C GLY A 211 -8.45 -0.51 14.87
N ILE A 212 -7.97 -0.11 13.69
CA ILE A 212 -7.20 -0.97 12.79
C ILE A 212 -5.74 -0.95 13.26
N HIS A 213 -5.14 -2.13 13.46
CA HIS A 213 -3.73 -2.21 13.83
C HIS A 213 -2.85 -1.55 12.77
N LEU A 214 -2.03 -0.58 13.18
CA LEU A 214 -1.14 0.17 12.30
C LEU A 214 0.33 -0.09 12.65
N GLU A 215 1.14 -0.43 11.65
CA GLU A 215 2.59 -0.33 11.71
C GLU A 215 3.08 0.50 10.51
N LEU A 216 4.19 1.21 10.69
CA LEU A 216 4.74 2.10 9.67
C LEU A 216 6.07 1.57 9.14
N THR A 217 6.32 1.75 7.85
CA THR A 217 7.61 1.45 7.23
C THR A 217 8.18 2.71 6.58
N ASN A 218 9.43 3.04 6.92
CA ASN A 218 10.20 4.11 6.28
C ASN A 218 11.47 3.53 5.64
N LEU A 219 11.52 3.51 4.31
CA LEU A 219 12.72 3.15 3.55
C LEU A 219 13.63 4.38 3.45
N ILE A 220 14.76 4.38 4.14
CA ILE A 220 15.70 5.50 4.16
C ILE A 220 16.62 5.43 2.94
N ILE A 221 16.63 6.49 2.12
CA ILE A 221 17.39 6.60 0.87
C ILE A 221 18.41 7.74 1.00
N PRO A 222 19.74 7.46 0.92
CA PRO A 222 20.77 8.47 1.07
C PRO A 222 20.62 9.66 0.13
N GLY A 223 20.62 10.86 0.70
CA GLY A 223 20.48 12.14 -0.02
C GLY A 223 19.08 12.45 -0.54
N GLU A 224 18.06 11.68 -0.12
CA GLU A 224 16.66 11.90 -0.53
C GLU A 224 15.75 12.17 0.67
N ASN A 225 15.71 11.24 1.65
CA ASN A 225 14.86 11.33 2.84
C ASN A 225 15.60 10.99 4.14
N ASP A 226 16.93 11.05 4.14
CA ASP A 226 17.80 10.75 5.26
C ASP A 226 18.20 12.00 6.10
N ASP A 227 17.54 13.14 5.88
CA ASP A 227 17.74 14.35 6.69
C ASP A 227 17.25 14.09 8.13
N PRO A 228 18.14 14.20 9.16
CA PRO A 228 17.79 13.93 10.54
C PRO A 228 16.62 14.78 11.07
N GLU A 229 16.50 16.04 10.64
CA GLU A 229 15.40 16.92 11.08
C GLU A 229 14.07 16.45 10.49
N LYS A 230 14.05 15.96 9.25
CA LYS A 230 12.83 15.40 8.63
C LYS A 230 12.41 14.07 9.27
N ILE A 231 13.38 13.24 9.65
CA ILE A 231 13.12 12.02 10.43
C ILE A 231 12.54 12.41 11.80
N ARG A 232 13.11 13.43 12.46
CA ARG A 232 12.60 13.95 13.75
C ARG A 232 11.18 14.48 13.64
N GLU A 233 10.89 15.30 12.62
CA GLU A 233 9.54 15.81 12.37
C GLU A 233 8.53 14.64 12.18
N MET A 234 8.91 13.59 11.46
CA MET A 234 8.11 12.39 11.25
C MET A 234 7.85 11.64 12.57
N CYS A 235 8.91 11.37 13.35
CA CYS A 235 8.78 10.64 14.62
C CYS A 235 7.94 11.42 15.63
N ARG A 236 8.13 12.74 15.72
CA ARG A 236 7.30 13.62 16.56
C ARG A 236 5.84 13.58 16.13
N TRP A 237 5.56 13.65 14.83
CA TRP A 237 4.21 13.54 14.31
C TRP A 237 3.56 12.20 14.67
N ILE A 238 4.32 11.09 14.61
CA ILE A 238 3.83 9.77 15.03
C ILE A 238 3.46 9.79 16.51
N ALA A 239 4.36 10.31 17.37
CA ALA A 239 4.12 10.38 18.82
C ALA A 239 2.93 11.28 19.19
N ASP A 240 2.81 12.45 18.56
CA ASP A 240 1.83 13.48 18.92
C ASP A 240 0.44 13.21 18.33
N GLU A 241 0.37 12.69 17.10
CA GLU A 241 -0.85 12.61 16.29
C GLU A 241 -1.40 11.18 16.13
N LEU A 242 -0.60 10.17 16.45
CA LEU A 242 -1.03 8.77 16.45
C LEU A 242 -0.93 8.19 17.86
N ASP A 243 0.22 7.60 18.22
CA ASP A 243 0.52 7.06 19.56
C ASP A 243 2.01 6.66 19.61
N THR A 244 2.67 6.76 20.78
CA THR A 244 4.08 6.34 20.97
C THR A 244 4.28 4.83 20.80
N THR A 245 3.23 4.05 20.92
CA THR A 245 3.25 2.58 20.76
C THR A 245 3.11 2.10 19.32
N ILE A 246 2.91 3.00 18.34
CA ILE A 246 2.85 2.62 16.91
C ILE A 246 4.23 2.17 16.45
N PRO A 247 4.39 0.90 16.00
CA PRO A 247 5.67 0.40 15.54
C PRO A 247 6.12 1.08 14.24
N ILE A 248 7.41 1.48 14.20
CA ILE A 248 8.05 1.99 13.01
C ILE A 248 9.22 1.11 12.58
N HIS A 249 9.29 0.79 11.28
CA HIS A 249 10.34 -0.01 10.68
C HIS A 249 11.21 0.85 9.77
N PHE A 250 12.47 1.12 10.15
CA PHE A 250 13.45 1.76 9.30
C PHE A 250 14.13 0.75 8.40
N SER A 251 13.89 0.84 7.10
CA SER A 251 14.40 -0.13 6.12
C SER A 251 15.59 0.43 5.36
N ARG A 252 16.55 -0.47 5.07
CA ARG A 252 17.74 -0.16 4.29
C ARG A 252 17.43 -0.14 2.80
N PHE A 253 17.69 0.99 2.13
CA PHE A 253 17.63 1.06 0.67
C PHE A 253 18.80 0.30 0.02
N GLN A 254 18.50 -0.38 -1.07
CA GLN A 254 19.47 -0.93 -2.02
C GLN A 254 19.23 -0.31 -3.41
N PRO A 255 20.27 0.03 -4.19
CA PRO A 255 20.11 0.56 -5.54
C PRO A 255 19.15 -0.28 -6.38
N MET A 256 18.12 0.37 -6.91
CA MET A 256 17.07 -0.30 -7.67
C MET A 256 16.40 0.66 -8.66
N TYR A 257 15.90 0.11 -9.76
CA TYR A 257 15.10 0.75 -10.78
C TYR A 257 15.71 2.06 -11.34
N LYS A 258 15.13 3.22 -11.01
CA LYS A 258 15.62 4.54 -11.48
C LYS A 258 16.65 5.19 -10.54
N MET A 259 17.07 4.49 -9.48
CA MET A 259 18.02 4.97 -8.46
C MET A 259 19.24 4.05 -8.33
N MET A 260 19.75 3.56 -9.46
CA MET A 260 20.95 2.71 -9.54
C MET A 260 22.25 3.49 -9.28
N ASP A 261 22.20 4.81 -9.34
CA ASP A 261 23.31 5.75 -9.07
C ASP A 261 23.49 6.06 -7.58
N LYS A 262 22.53 5.71 -6.74
CA LYS A 262 22.60 5.91 -5.29
C LYS A 262 23.35 4.77 -4.60
N SER A 263 23.97 5.05 -3.47
CA SER A 263 24.54 4.03 -2.59
C SER A 263 23.47 3.40 -1.70
N SER A 264 23.73 2.16 -1.24
CA SER A 264 22.90 1.54 -0.19
C SER A 264 22.99 2.38 1.09
N THR A 265 21.90 2.40 1.87
CA THR A 265 21.88 3.14 3.14
C THR A 265 22.96 2.61 4.10
N PRO A 266 23.85 3.45 4.61
CA PRO A 266 24.79 3.05 5.66
C PRO A 266 24.04 2.60 6.92
N VAL A 267 24.60 1.63 7.65
CA VAL A 267 24.02 1.18 8.93
C VAL A 267 23.95 2.33 9.92
N SER A 268 24.97 3.18 9.97
CA SER A 268 25.00 4.36 10.85
C SER A 268 23.86 5.36 10.61
N THR A 269 23.32 5.43 9.38
CA THR A 269 22.14 6.26 9.09
C THR A 269 20.87 5.65 9.69
N LEU A 270 20.74 4.31 9.67
CA LEU A 270 19.64 3.61 10.33
C LEU A 270 19.74 3.72 11.86
N GLU A 271 20.95 3.53 12.41
CA GLU A 271 21.21 3.71 13.85
C GLU A 271 20.84 5.13 14.29
N LYS A 272 21.17 6.15 13.48
CA LYS A 272 20.79 7.53 13.78
C LYS A 272 19.27 7.77 13.72
N ALA A 273 18.56 7.11 12.80
CA ALA A 273 17.10 7.19 12.74
C ALA A 273 16.45 6.55 13.98
N VAL A 274 17.00 5.44 14.46
CA VAL A 274 16.57 4.79 15.71
C VAL A 274 16.78 5.73 16.91
N GLU A 275 17.99 6.30 17.06
CA GLU A 275 18.27 7.28 18.14
C GLU A 275 17.27 8.45 18.14
N ILE A 276 16.96 8.99 16.95
CA ILE A 276 15.99 10.09 16.82
C ILE A 276 14.58 9.64 17.24
N ALA A 277 14.16 8.44 16.84
CA ALA A 277 12.85 7.91 17.19
C ALA A 277 12.73 7.67 18.71
N GLU A 278 13.80 7.17 19.36
CA GLU A 278 13.88 7.03 20.83
C GLU A 278 13.82 8.39 21.54
N GLU A 279 14.56 9.41 21.02
CA GLU A 279 14.52 10.78 21.55
C GLU A 279 13.12 11.42 21.48
N GLU A 280 12.33 11.10 20.44
CA GLU A 280 10.94 11.58 20.29
C GLU A 280 9.93 10.68 21.04
N GLY A 281 10.37 9.66 21.77
CA GLY A 281 9.59 8.86 22.70
C GLY A 281 8.85 7.66 22.06
N LEU A 282 9.19 7.23 20.84
CA LEU A 282 8.61 6.04 20.24
C LEU A 282 9.10 4.78 20.97
N GLU A 283 8.21 3.82 21.21
CA GLU A 283 8.49 2.64 22.03
C GLU A 283 8.92 1.40 21.22
N HIS A 284 8.46 1.30 19.96
CA HIS A 284 8.67 0.12 19.12
C HIS A 284 9.34 0.49 17.79
N ILE A 285 10.68 0.32 17.73
CA ILE A 285 11.52 0.76 16.60
C ILE A 285 12.31 -0.43 16.08
N TYR A 286 12.27 -0.67 14.76
CA TYR A 286 12.89 -1.81 14.09
C TYR A 286 13.74 -1.40 12.89
#